data_2846f1b5bce868211e866deb8ec85c79
#
_entry.id   2846f1b5bce868211e866deb8ec85c79
#
_cell.length_a   1.000
_cell.length_b   1.000
_cell.length_c   1.000
_cell.angle_alpha   90.00
_cell.angle_beta   90.00
_cell.angle_gamma   90.00
#
_symmetry.space_group_name_H-M   'P 1'
#
loop_
_entity.id
_entity.type
_entity.pdbx_description
1 polymer ?
#
loop_
_entity_poly.entity_id
_entity_poly.type
_entity_poly.pdbx_seq_one_letter_code
_entity_poly.pdbx_strand_id
1 'polypeptide(L)'
;MLTKIKNIFSAPKPDIILYVILIFFVSFFIWASRAELEEVTRGNGKIIASSKVQVIQNLEGGIINEIAVKTGQKVQENDLLVKLDETQFLGDLNSANQQLISLEQSLELLEEERLILEPLVDDKVEPRINLIRLLQRISTAQSEYQATLDQIPNLQDKLKRTSVRAPMDGIINRILNNTTGGVVQPASPILEIIPLNDELIIEVEVSPTDIAYVIKGQKAIVQLSASILQYMGV
;
A
#
# COMPACT_ATOMS: atom_id res chain seq x y z
N MET A 1 -59.55 24.14 44.01
CA MET A 1 -58.34 23.32 44.07
C MET A 1 -57.39 23.65 45.25
N LEU A 2 -57.53 24.81 45.84
CA LEU A 2 -56.74 25.28 47.02
C LEU A 2 -57.16 24.70 48.37
N THR A 3 -58.38 24.15 48.52
CA THR A 3 -58.89 23.55 49.76
C THR A 3 -58.32 22.14 50.03
N LYS A 4 -57.78 21.43 49.07
CA LYS A 4 -57.21 20.09 49.29
C LYS A 4 -55.77 20.12 49.85
N ILE A 5 -55.08 21.24 49.70
CA ILE A 5 -53.68 21.36 50.16
C ILE A 5 -53.68 21.70 51.72
N LYS A 6 -54.74 22.31 52.20
CA LYS A 6 -54.82 22.68 53.62
C LYS A 6 -55.01 21.50 54.59
N ASN A 7 -55.55 20.37 54.08
CA ASN A 7 -55.73 19.15 54.86
C ASN A 7 -54.49 18.24 55.00
N ILE A 8 -53.45 18.45 54.18
CA ILE A 8 -52.20 17.72 54.28
C ILE A 8 -51.38 18.18 55.49
N PHE A 9 -51.53 19.46 55.90
CA PHE A 9 -50.82 20.02 57.06
C PHE A 9 -51.54 19.80 58.43
N SER A 10 -52.73 19.22 58.45
CA SER A 10 -53.46 18.89 59.65
C SER A 10 -53.42 17.40 60.06
N ALA A 11 -52.61 16.62 59.35
CA ALA A 11 -52.39 15.21 59.70
C ALA A 11 -51.63 15.09 61.04
N PRO A 12 -51.92 14.06 61.86
CA PRO A 12 -51.19 13.81 63.09
C PRO A 12 -49.71 13.71 62.88
N LYS A 13 -48.90 14.25 63.76
CA LYS A 13 -47.44 14.36 63.61
C LYS A 13 -46.72 13.12 63.11
N PRO A 14 -47.11 11.83 63.43
CA PRO A 14 -46.49 10.65 62.89
C PRO A 14 -46.70 10.47 61.39
N ASP A 15 -47.86 10.88 60.80
CA ASP A 15 -48.16 10.73 59.39
C ASP A 15 -47.34 11.71 58.51
N ILE A 16 -47.06 12.89 59.03
CA ILE A 16 -46.22 13.87 58.32
C ILE A 16 -44.81 13.38 58.18
N ILE A 17 -44.25 12.72 59.20
CA ILE A 17 -42.92 12.13 59.17
C ILE A 17 -42.86 10.99 58.13
N LEU A 18 -43.90 10.17 58.07
CA LEU A 18 -43.98 9.05 57.10
C LEU A 18 -44.00 9.57 55.66
N TYR A 19 -44.79 10.63 55.38
CA TYR A 19 -44.80 11.25 54.05
C TYR A 19 -43.44 11.88 53.66
N VAL A 20 -42.76 12.54 54.57
CA VAL A 20 -41.43 13.12 54.35
C VAL A 20 -40.45 12.03 54.03
N ILE A 21 -40.45 10.93 54.80
CA ILE A 21 -39.56 9.76 54.50
C ILE A 21 -39.89 9.17 53.15
N LEU A 22 -41.18 8.97 52.81
CA LEU A 22 -41.59 8.46 51.52
C LEU A 22 -41.12 9.33 50.36
N ILE A 23 -41.29 10.65 50.45
CA ILE A 23 -40.86 11.62 49.44
C ILE A 23 -39.33 11.59 49.31
N PHE A 24 -38.61 11.47 50.41
CA PHE A 24 -37.15 11.34 50.39
C PHE A 24 -36.69 10.10 49.64
N PHE A 25 -37.29 8.93 49.94
CA PHE A 25 -36.94 7.69 49.21
C PHE A 25 -37.31 7.76 47.74
N VAL A 26 -38.47 8.28 47.37
CA VAL A 26 -38.87 8.43 45.98
C VAL A 26 -37.87 9.35 45.22
N SER A 27 -37.53 10.50 45.84
CA SER A 27 -36.56 11.43 45.26
C SER A 27 -35.16 10.79 45.12
N PHE A 28 -34.73 10.02 46.15
CA PHE A 28 -33.47 9.30 46.13
C PHE A 28 -33.42 8.25 45.02
N PHE A 29 -34.47 7.44 44.85
CA PHE A 29 -34.54 6.46 43.80
C PHE A 29 -34.57 7.10 42.40
N ILE A 30 -35.25 8.21 42.21
CA ILE A 30 -35.25 8.98 40.95
C ILE A 30 -33.86 9.52 40.67
N TRP A 31 -33.16 10.05 41.67
CA TRP A 31 -31.79 10.54 41.51
C TRP A 31 -30.81 9.41 41.24
N ALA A 32 -30.89 8.31 41.97
CA ALA A 32 -30.03 7.14 41.80
C ALA A 32 -30.20 6.47 40.41
N SER A 33 -31.44 6.47 39.88
CA SER A 33 -31.71 5.88 38.54
C SER A 33 -31.16 6.73 37.38
N ARG A 34 -30.78 7.98 37.65
CA ARG A 34 -30.18 8.90 36.67
C ARG A 34 -28.70 9.16 36.88
N ALA A 35 -28.13 8.57 37.93
CA ALA A 35 -26.70 8.69 38.17
C ALA A 35 -25.92 7.85 37.10
N GLU A 36 -25.22 8.54 36.21
CA GLU A 36 -24.29 7.92 35.29
C GLU A 36 -22.94 7.80 35.99
N LEU A 37 -22.47 6.56 36.10
CA LEU A 37 -21.11 6.31 36.57
C LEU A 37 -20.17 6.31 35.36
N GLU A 38 -19.25 7.27 35.35
CA GLU A 38 -18.16 7.25 34.40
C GLU A 38 -17.10 6.24 34.86
N GLU A 39 -16.93 5.17 34.10
CA GLU A 39 -15.85 4.21 34.29
C GLU A 39 -14.63 4.63 33.49
N VAL A 40 -13.54 4.97 34.15
CA VAL A 40 -12.33 5.47 33.54
C VAL A 40 -11.27 4.37 33.54
N THR A 41 -11.03 3.79 32.38
CA THR A 41 -9.90 2.87 32.18
C THR A 41 -8.61 3.66 32.01
N ARG A 42 -7.56 3.28 32.74
CA ARG A 42 -6.24 3.90 32.64
C ARG A 42 -5.22 2.93 32.07
N GLY A 43 -4.36 3.40 31.20
CA GLY A 43 -3.28 2.62 30.63
C GLY A 43 -2.01 3.45 30.46
N ASN A 44 -0.87 2.79 30.47
CA ASN A 44 0.38 3.41 30.10
C ASN A 44 0.60 3.22 28.60
N GLY A 45 0.92 4.32 27.92
CA GLY A 45 1.11 4.31 26.48
C GLY A 45 2.44 4.87 26.04
N LYS A 46 2.86 4.49 24.86
CA LYS A 46 4.01 5.08 24.15
C LYS A 46 3.54 5.64 22.82
N ILE A 47 4.14 6.75 22.42
CA ILE A 47 3.94 7.31 21.08
C ILE A 47 4.78 6.48 20.13
N ILE A 48 4.15 5.92 19.13
CA ILE A 48 4.80 5.21 18.04
C ILE A 48 4.41 5.84 16.70
N ALA A 49 5.29 5.72 15.71
CA ALA A 49 4.97 6.05 14.35
C ALA A 49 3.91 5.07 13.82
N SER A 50 2.88 5.55 13.15
CA SER A 50 1.83 4.71 12.55
C SER A 50 2.38 3.83 11.44
N SER A 51 3.31 4.37 10.67
CA SER A 51 3.91 3.69 9.53
C SER A 51 5.14 2.90 9.95
N LYS A 52 5.17 1.67 9.51
CA LYS A 52 6.36 0.82 9.64
C LYS A 52 7.40 1.27 8.61
N VAL A 53 8.68 1.08 8.97
CA VAL A 53 9.79 1.22 8.03
C VAL A 53 9.49 0.43 6.77
N GLN A 54 9.54 1.11 5.61
CA GLN A 54 9.35 0.48 4.31
C GLN A 54 10.67 -0.06 3.79
N VAL A 55 10.70 -1.35 3.51
CA VAL A 55 11.87 -2.02 2.95
C VAL A 55 11.78 -2.00 1.43
N ILE A 56 12.72 -1.33 0.78
CA ILE A 56 12.80 -1.25 -0.67
C ILE A 56 13.63 -2.42 -1.19
N GLN A 57 13.01 -3.18 -2.09
CA GLN A 57 13.59 -4.36 -2.72
C GLN A 57 13.55 -4.20 -4.23
N ASN A 58 14.46 -4.87 -4.94
CA ASN A 58 14.42 -4.98 -6.39
C ASN A 58 14.12 -6.43 -6.79
N LEU A 59 13.18 -6.59 -7.72
CA LEU A 59 12.72 -7.91 -8.16
C LEU A 59 13.77 -8.62 -9.04
N GLU A 60 14.47 -7.87 -9.89
CA GLU A 60 15.37 -8.43 -10.90
C GLU A 60 16.77 -8.75 -10.34
N GLY A 61 17.20 -8.02 -9.31
CA GLY A 61 18.60 -8.05 -8.86
C GLY A 61 19.56 -7.43 -9.88
N GLY A 62 20.85 -7.66 -9.69
CA GLY A 62 21.88 -7.20 -10.62
C GLY A 62 23.05 -6.49 -9.93
N ILE A 63 23.93 -5.88 -10.70
CA ILE A 63 25.08 -5.13 -10.20
C ILE A 63 24.65 -3.70 -9.89
N ILE A 64 25.02 -3.18 -8.71
CA ILE A 64 24.79 -1.78 -8.35
C ILE A 64 25.74 -0.91 -9.15
N ASN A 65 25.17 -0.10 -10.05
CA ASN A 65 25.95 0.89 -10.80
C ASN A 65 26.16 2.17 -10.00
N GLU A 66 25.08 2.65 -9.33
CA GLU A 66 25.12 3.90 -8.58
C GLU A 66 24.14 3.85 -7.40
N ILE A 67 24.54 4.49 -6.29
CA ILE A 67 23.69 4.75 -5.13
C ILE A 67 23.52 6.27 -5.05
N ALA A 68 22.34 6.77 -5.41
CA ALA A 68 22.08 8.20 -5.56
C ALA A 68 21.74 8.91 -4.24
N VAL A 69 21.58 8.14 -3.14
CA VAL A 69 21.12 8.66 -1.84
C VAL A 69 22.05 8.28 -0.70
N LYS A 70 21.93 9.00 0.43
CA LYS A 70 22.69 8.74 1.68
C LYS A 70 21.74 8.48 2.84
N THR A 71 22.19 7.74 3.84
CA THR A 71 21.47 7.57 5.10
C THR A 71 21.15 8.92 5.75
N GLY A 72 19.91 9.13 6.20
CA GLY A 72 19.40 10.37 6.76
C GLY A 72 18.92 11.39 5.73
N GLN A 73 19.07 11.12 4.43
CA GLN A 73 18.62 12.02 3.36
C GLN A 73 17.10 11.97 3.22
N LYS A 74 16.48 13.14 3.06
CA LYS A 74 15.07 13.26 2.65
C LYS A 74 14.96 12.98 1.16
N VAL A 75 13.96 12.19 0.78
CA VAL A 75 13.63 11.84 -0.60
C VAL A 75 12.14 12.10 -0.84
N GLN A 76 11.82 12.46 -2.07
CA GLN A 76 10.45 12.61 -2.55
C GLN A 76 10.03 11.35 -3.32
N GLU A 77 8.73 11.17 -3.47
CA GLU A 77 8.20 10.13 -4.34
C GLU A 77 8.81 10.22 -5.74
N ASN A 78 9.20 9.07 -6.29
CA ASN A 78 9.86 8.93 -7.59
C ASN A 78 11.33 9.38 -7.68
N ASP A 79 11.95 9.85 -6.59
CA ASP A 79 13.39 10.11 -6.57
C ASP A 79 14.19 8.83 -6.82
N LEU A 80 15.29 8.95 -7.58
CA LEU A 80 16.20 7.83 -7.83
C LEU A 80 16.96 7.50 -6.55
N LEU A 81 16.86 6.25 -6.12
CA LEU A 81 17.56 5.73 -4.93
C LEU A 81 18.83 4.97 -5.30
N VAL A 82 18.65 3.99 -6.18
CA VAL A 82 19.74 3.11 -6.65
C VAL A 82 19.54 2.84 -8.13
N LYS A 83 20.62 2.87 -8.89
CA LYS A 83 20.65 2.44 -10.29
C LYS A 83 21.43 1.14 -10.41
N LEU A 84 20.79 0.11 -10.95
CA LEU A 84 21.44 -1.15 -11.31
C LEU A 84 22.00 -1.07 -12.71
N ASP A 85 22.92 -1.97 -13.06
CA ASP A 85 23.43 -2.11 -14.41
C ASP A 85 22.29 -2.55 -15.35
N GLU A 86 22.06 -1.74 -16.37
CA GLU A 86 20.99 -1.94 -17.34
C GLU A 86 21.46 -2.60 -18.65
N THR A 87 22.77 -2.85 -18.79
CA THR A 87 23.40 -3.30 -20.05
C THR A 87 22.76 -4.58 -20.58
N GLN A 88 22.52 -5.55 -19.71
CA GLN A 88 21.89 -6.81 -20.11
C GLN A 88 20.44 -6.59 -20.56
N PHE A 89 19.65 -5.84 -19.80
CA PHE A 89 18.23 -5.59 -20.09
C PHE A 89 18.04 -4.77 -21.37
N LEU A 90 18.95 -3.81 -21.62
CA LEU A 90 19.01 -3.06 -22.89
C LEU A 90 19.36 -4.00 -24.05
N GLY A 91 20.31 -4.91 -23.85
CA GLY A 91 20.69 -5.92 -24.85
C GLY A 91 19.52 -6.81 -25.23
N ASP A 92 18.79 -7.32 -24.24
CA ASP A 92 17.61 -8.18 -24.44
C ASP A 92 16.50 -7.42 -25.21
N LEU A 93 16.21 -6.16 -24.81
CA LEU A 93 15.21 -5.34 -25.48
C LEU A 93 15.60 -5.02 -26.92
N ASN A 94 16.87 -4.65 -27.16
CA ASN A 94 17.37 -4.39 -28.50
C ASN A 94 17.30 -5.65 -29.38
N SER A 95 17.64 -6.81 -28.83
CA SER A 95 17.57 -8.10 -29.54
C SER A 95 16.13 -8.43 -29.96
N ALA A 96 15.16 -8.24 -29.05
CA ALA A 96 13.75 -8.44 -29.34
C ALA A 96 13.24 -7.47 -30.42
N ASN A 97 13.65 -6.20 -30.37
CA ASN A 97 13.31 -5.21 -31.40
C ASN A 97 13.91 -5.56 -32.77
N GLN A 98 15.16 -6.04 -32.83
CA GLN A 98 15.77 -6.48 -34.06
C GLN A 98 15.06 -7.71 -34.63
N GLN A 99 14.63 -8.62 -33.78
CA GLN A 99 13.86 -9.80 -34.20
C GLN A 99 12.50 -9.39 -34.79
N LEU A 100 11.79 -8.40 -34.17
CA LEU A 100 10.56 -7.86 -34.75
C LEU A 100 10.75 -7.28 -36.12
N ILE A 101 11.79 -6.47 -36.35
CA ILE A 101 12.10 -5.90 -37.66
C ILE A 101 12.36 -7.00 -38.69
N SER A 102 13.12 -8.03 -38.31
CA SER A 102 13.38 -9.16 -39.18
C SER A 102 12.13 -9.96 -39.56
N LEU A 103 11.24 -10.20 -38.59
CA LEU A 103 9.98 -10.89 -38.79
C LEU A 103 9.02 -10.06 -39.66
N GLU A 104 8.96 -8.73 -39.43
CA GLU A 104 8.16 -7.80 -40.23
C GLU A 104 8.59 -7.86 -41.72
N GLN A 105 9.89 -7.74 -41.98
CA GLN A 105 10.43 -7.88 -43.34
C GLN A 105 10.14 -9.24 -43.95
N SER A 106 10.24 -10.31 -43.16
CA SER A 106 9.90 -11.67 -43.63
C SER A 106 8.42 -11.79 -43.97
N LEU A 107 7.53 -11.23 -43.18
CA LEU A 107 6.10 -11.20 -43.45
C LEU A 107 5.77 -10.41 -44.72
N GLU A 108 6.40 -9.24 -44.91
CA GLU A 108 6.24 -8.44 -46.12
C GLU A 108 6.59 -9.26 -47.38
N LEU A 109 7.75 -9.94 -47.39
CA LEU A 109 8.19 -10.80 -48.51
C LEU A 109 7.23 -11.98 -48.73
N LEU A 110 6.74 -12.61 -47.67
CA LEU A 110 5.80 -13.72 -47.77
C LEU A 110 4.42 -13.27 -48.31
N GLU A 111 3.98 -12.08 -47.94
CA GLU A 111 2.75 -11.49 -48.48
C GLU A 111 2.92 -11.09 -49.95
N GLU A 112 4.07 -10.56 -50.36
CA GLU A 112 4.37 -10.34 -51.80
C GLU A 112 4.38 -11.66 -52.58
N GLU A 113 5.01 -12.72 -52.04
CA GLU A 113 4.98 -14.07 -52.66
C GLU A 113 3.53 -14.57 -52.81
N ARG A 114 2.66 -14.32 -51.79
CA ARG A 114 1.26 -14.69 -51.85
C ARG A 114 0.51 -13.95 -52.95
N LEU A 115 0.69 -12.64 -53.09
CA LEU A 115 0.05 -11.84 -54.14
C LEU A 115 0.42 -12.32 -55.56
N ILE A 116 1.61 -12.86 -55.74
CA ILE A 116 2.05 -13.41 -57.01
C ILE A 116 1.49 -14.84 -57.21
N LEU A 117 1.51 -15.66 -56.18
CA LEU A 117 1.16 -17.09 -56.28
C LEU A 117 -0.34 -17.34 -56.38
N GLU A 118 -1.15 -16.56 -55.68
CA GLU A 118 -2.59 -16.74 -55.56
C GLU A 118 -3.30 -16.74 -56.93
N PRO A 119 -3.05 -15.75 -57.84
CA PRO A 119 -3.66 -15.75 -59.17
C PRO A 119 -3.15 -16.93 -60.07
N LEU A 120 -1.89 -17.35 -59.93
CA LEU A 120 -1.33 -18.47 -60.69
C LEU A 120 -1.99 -19.81 -60.30
N VAL A 121 -2.38 -19.94 -59.04
CA VAL A 121 -3.13 -21.12 -58.55
C VAL A 121 -4.56 -21.10 -59.06
N ASP A 122 -5.21 -19.94 -59.12
CA ASP A 122 -6.57 -19.76 -59.65
C ASP A 122 -6.62 -20.07 -61.16
N ASP A 123 -5.59 -19.67 -61.91
CA ASP A 123 -5.43 -19.97 -63.33
C ASP A 123 -4.96 -21.41 -63.59
N LYS A 124 -4.79 -22.25 -62.56
CA LYS A 124 -4.29 -23.65 -62.61
C LYS A 124 -2.90 -23.79 -63.18
N VAL A 125 -2.08 -22.77 -63.15
CA VAL A 125 -0.67 -22.80 -63.58
C VAL A 125 0.19 -23.40 -62.49
N GLU A 126 -0.13 -23.11 -61.21
CA GLU A 126 0.59 -23.61 -60.03
C GLU A 126 -0.27 -24.57 -59.20
N PRO A 127 0.35 -25.60 -58.56
CA PRO A 127 -0.33 -26.51 -57.66
C PRO A 127 -0.84 -25.81 -56.39
N ARG A 128 -2.09 -26.06 -56.02
CA ARG A 128 -2.71 -25.48 -54.78
C ARG A 128 -1.93 -25.78 -53.49
N ILE A 129 -1.18 -26.89 -53.47
CA ILE A 129 -0.36 -27.25 -52.31
C ILE A 129 0.74 -26.22 -52.01
N ASN A 130 1.23 -25.50 -53.01
CA ASN A 130 2.26 -24.46 -52.82
C ASN A 130 1.66 -23.25 -52.11
N LEU A 131 0.45 -22.83 -52.46
CA LEU A 131 -0.27 -21.79 -51.77
C LEU A 131 -0.56 -22.17 -50.30
N ILE A 132 -0.99 -23.42 -50.06
CA ILE A 132 -1.24 -23.89 -48.68
C ILE A 132 0.05 -23.83 -47.84
N ARG A 133 1.19 -24.24 -48.38
CA ARG A 133 2.50 -24.14 -47.68
C ARG A 133 2.88 -22.69 -47.39
N LEU A 134 2.67 -21.81 -48.35
CA LEU A 134 2.93 -20.37 -48.16
C LEU A 134 2.07 -19.77 -47.06
N LEU A 135 0.75 -20.03 -47.08
CA LEU A 135 -0.17 -19.57 -46.03
C LEU A 135 0.21 -20.10 -44.63
N GLN A 136 0.71 -21.35 -44.55
CA GLN A 136 1.22 -21.90 -43.32
C GLN A 136 2.49 -21.18 -42.83
N ARG A 137 3.43 -20.83 -43.74
CA ARG A 137 4.62 -20.03 -43.40
C ARG A 137 4.24 -18.64 -42.92
N ILE A 138 3.29 -17.97 -43.58
CA ILE A 138 2.77 -16.65 -43.15
C ILE A 138 2.17 -16.76 -41.76
N SER A 139 1.32 -17.74 -41.50
CA SER A 139 0.70 -17.94 -40.18
C SER A 139 1.73 -18.20 -39.08
N THR A 140 2.78 -18.97 -39.37
CA THR A 140 3.87 -19.21 -38.41
C THR A 140 4.65 -17.93 -38.14
N ALA A 141 5.06 -17.19 -39.16
CA ALA A 141 5.80 -15.94 -39.01
C ALA A 141 4.95 -14.88 -38.26
N GLN A 142 3.65 -14.83 -38.53
CA GLN A 142 2.72 -13.95 -37.86
C GLN A 142 2.57 -14.27 -36.35
N SER A 143 2.54 -15.58 -36.02
CA SER A 143 2.51 -16.03 -34.62
C SER A 143 3.81 -15.71 -33.89
N GLU A 144 4.98 -15.87 -34.55
CA GLU A 144 6.28 -15.51 -34.00
C GLU A 144 6.42 -13.98 -33.78
N TYR A 145 5.94 -13.18 -34.76
CA TYR A 145 5.91 -11.72 -34.65
C TYR A 145 5.08 -11.29 -33.44
N GLN A 146 3.86 -11.83 -33.29
CA GLN A 146 2.99 -11.49 -32.16
C GLN A 146 3.61 -11.92 -30.82
N ALA A 147 4.17 -13.12 -30.73
CA ALA A 147 4.83 -13.61 -29.52
C ALA A 147 6.02 -12.73 -29.10
N THR A 148 6.81 -12.26 -30.09
CA THR A 148 7.92 -11.34 -29.82
C THR A 148 7.41 -9.97 -29.40
N LEU A 149 6.37 -9.46 -30.05
CA LEU A 149 5.72 -8.18 -29.69
C LEU A 149 5.20 -8.20 -28.24
N ASP A 150 4.59 -9.30 -27.83
CA ASP A 150 4.04 -9.47 -26.48
C ASP A 150 5.14 -9.56 -25.40
N GLN A 151 6.40 -9.85 -25.77
CA GLN A 151 7.53 -9.86 -24.84
C GLN A 151 8.08 -8.43 -24.55
N ILE A 152 7.92 -7.49 -25.49
CA ILE A 152 8.49 -6.14 -25.39
C ILE A 152 8.08 -5.42 -24.09
N PRO A 153 6.80 -5.38 -23.69
CA PRO A 153 6.39 -4.72 -22.45
C PRO A 153 7.10 -5.29 -21.22
N ASN A 154 7.26 -6.61 -21.14
CA ASN A 154 7.96 -7.27 -20.04
C ASN A 154 9.43 -6.87 -19.97
N LEU A 155 10.10 -6.79 -21.12
CA LEU A 155 11.51 -6.37 -21.21
C LEU A 155 11.67 -4.88 -20.83
N GLN A 156 10.74 -4.03 -21.27
CA GLN A 156 10.70 -2.62 -20.88
C GLN A 156 10.49 -2.45 -19.37
N ASP A 157 9.60 -3.25 -18.76
CA ASP A 157 9.36 -3.19 -17.32
C ASP A 157 10.56 -3.68 -16.52
N LYS A 158 11.26 -4.73 -16.97
CA LYS A 158 12.54 -5.15 -16.38
C LYS A 158 13.55 -4.01 -16.42
N LEU A 159 13.69 -3.36 -17.57
CA LEU A 159 14.59 -2.20 -17.75
C LEU A 159 14.18 -1.04 -16.81
N LYS A 160 12.91 -0.70 -16.69
CA LYS A 160 12.45 0.33 -15.75
C LYS A 160 12.82 -0.01 -14.30
N ARG A 161 12.71 -1.29 -13.91
CA ARG A 161 13.05 -1.76 -12.56
C ARG A 161 14.56 -1.73 -12.23
N THR A 162 15.44 -1.54 -13.21
CA THR A 162 16.87 -1.29 -12.92
C THR A 162 17.08 0.06 -12.23
N SER A 163 16.18 1.00 -12.40
CA SER A 163 16.15 2.27 -11.68
C SER A 163 15.21 2.15 -10.48
N VAL A 164 15.76 1.87 -9.32
CA VAL A 164 15.01 1.76 -8.06
C VAL A 164 14.67 3.16 -7.56
N ARG A 165 13.38 3.48 -7.46
CA ARG A 165 12.88 4.80 -7.08
C ARG A 165 12.11 4.75 -5.77
N ALA A 166 11.99 5.91 -5.10
CA ALA A 166 11.22 6.05 -3.88
C ALA A 166 9.70 5.90 -4.18
N PRO A 167 9.00 5.01 -3.47
CA PRO A 167 7.55 4.83 -3.66
C PRO A 167 6.72 5.92 -2.96
N MET A 168 7.36 6.74 -2.10
CA MET A 168 6.72 7.79 -1.30
C MET A 168 7.76 8.76 -0.74
N ASP A 169 7.29 9.90 -0.23
CA ASP A 169 8.11 10.85 0.51
C ASP A 169 8.61 10.23 1.82
N GLY A 170 9.90 10.37 2.10
CA GLY A 170 10.47 9.75 3.29
C GLY A 170 11.88 10.18 3.62
N ILE A 171 12.45 9.54 4.62
CA ILE A 171 13.85 9.67 5.02
C ILE A 171 14.50 8.30 4.89
N ILE A 172 15.68 8.25 4.27
CA ILE A 172 16.47 7.03 4.17
C ILE A 172 16.95 6.63 5.56
N ASN A 173 16.41 5.53 6.08
CA ASN A 173 16.79 5.02 7.39
C ASN A 173 18.16 4.34 7.33
N ARG A 174 18.30 3.39 6.42
CA ARG A 174 19.51 2.58 6.27
C ARG A 174 19.66 2.06 4.85
N ILE A 175 20.88 2.05 4.35
CA ILE A 175 21.27 1.40 3.10
C ILE A 175 21.91 0.07 3.45
N LEU A 176 21.30 -1.04 3.03
CA LEU A 176 21.75 -2.41 3.34
C LEU A 176 22.88 -2.85 2.42
N ASN A 177 22.81 -2.45 1.15
CA ASN A 177 23.83 -2.70 0.14
C ASN A 177 24.44 -1.36 -0.30
N ASN A 178 25.56 -1.00 0.26
CA ASN A 178 26.21 0.31 0.08
C ASN A 178 27.47 0.26 -0.83
N THR A 179 27.68 -0.87 -1.52
CA THR A 179 28.89 -1.06 -2.34
C THR A 179 28.53 -0.93 -3.83
N THR A 180 29.03 0.11 -4.48
CA THR A 180 29.00 0.23 -5.94
C THR A 180 29.80 -0.90 -6.56
N GLY A 181 29.28 -1.56 -7.60
CA GLY A 181 29.83 -2.79 -8.17
C GLY A 181 29.43 -4.07 -7.41
N GLY A 182 28.74 -3.93 -6.28
CA GLY A 182 28.20 -5.08 -5.54
C GLY A 182 27.03 -5.73 -6.27
N VAL A 183 26.85 -7.03 -6.06
CA VAL A 183 25.75 -7.81 -6.64
C VAL A 183 24.59 -7.91 -5.65
N VAL A 184 23.39 -7.53 -6.08
CA VAL A 184 22.15 -7.69 -5.34
C VAL A 184 21.39 -8.88 -5.93
N GLN A 185 20.95 -9.79 -5.05
CA GLN A 185 20.11 -10.91 -5.49
C GLN A 185 18.67 -10.45 -5.76
N PRO A 186 17.93 -11.14 -6.63
CA PRO A 186 16.50 -10.88 -6.83
C PRO A 186 15.72 -10.88 -5.50
N ALA A 187 14.80 -9.95 -5.36
CA ALA A 187 13.97 -9.75 -4.16
C ALA A 187 14.74 -9.47 -2.85
N SER A 188 16.04 -9.17 -2.93
CA SER A 188 16.83 -8.77 -1.74
C SER A 188 16.53 -7.33 -1.33
N PRO A 189 16.52 -7.03 -0.02
CA PRO A 189 16.37 -5.68 0.47
C PRO A 189 17.61 -4.84 0.15
N ILE A 190 17.40 -3.63 -0.38
CA ILE A 190 18.46 -2.70 -0.76
C ILE A 190 18.59 -1.59 0.29
N LEU A 191 17.48 -0.97 0.67
CA LEU A 191 17.46 0.11 1.64
C LEU A 191 16.09 0.20 2.35
N GLU A 192 16.04 1.00 3.39
CA GLU A 192 14.87 1.23 4.22
C GLU A 192 14.50 2.71 4.20
N ILE A 193 13.20 3.01 4.08
CA ILE A 193 12.64 4.37 4.11
C ILE A 193 11.66 4.49 5.27
N ILE A 194 11.77 5.58 6.03
CA ILE A 194 10.76 6.01 7.00
C ILE A 194 9.88 7.05 6.30
N PRO A 195 8.57 6.81 6.16
CA PRO A 195 7.65 7.78 5.57
C PRO A 195 7.61 9.09 6.35
N LEU A 196 7.52 10.24 5.65
CA LEU A 196 7.42 11.56 6.30
C LEU A 196 5.99 11.90 6.75
N ASN A 197 4.99 11.35 6.09
CA ASN A 197 3.58 11.61 6.40
C ASN A 197 3.05 10.61 7.43
N ASP A 198 3.72 10.54 8.57
CA ASP A 198 3.40 9.57 9.61
C ASP A 198 2.45 10.20 10.63
N GLU A 199 1.26 9.65 10.77
CA GLU A 199 0.39 9.94 11.88
C GLU A 199 0.97 9.28 13.13
N LEU A 200 1.19 10.06 14.17
CA LEU A 200 1.60 9.51 15.46
C LEU A 200 0.39 8.82 16.10
N ILE A 201 0.56 7.56 16.42
CA ILE A 201 -0.44 6.81 17.21
C ILE A 201 0.10 6.52 18.60
N ILE A 202 -0.81 6.38 19.54
CA ILE A 202 -0.46 6.03 20.90
C ILE A 202 -0.86 4.58 21.11
N GLU A 203 0.13 3.73 21.30
CA GLU A 203 -0.07 2.35 21.70
C GLU A 203 -0.19 2.30 23.23
N VAL A 204 -1.34 1.84 23.74
CA VAL A 204 -1.64 1.81 25.16
C VAL A 204 -1.83 0.36 25.61
N GLU A 205 -1.13 -0.02 26.67
CA GLU A 205 -1.35 -1.31 27.33
C GLU A 205 -2.48 -1.14 28.36
N VAL A 206 -3.60 -1.83 28.10
CA VAL A 206 -4.78 -1.86 28.99
C VAL A 206 -4.79 -3.18 29.78
N SER A 207 -5.15 -3.08 31.07
CA SER A 207 -5.30 -4.27 31.90
C SER A 207 -6.33 -5.25 31.31
N PRO A 208 -6.08 -6.57 31.34
CA PRO A 208 -7.06 -7.57 30.90
C PRO A 208 -8.42 -7.48 31.60
N THR A 209 -8.46 -6.95 32.82
CA THR A 209 -9.69 -6.73 33.59
C THR A 209 -10.55 -5.61 33.00
N ASP A 210 -9.92 -4.62 32.38
CA ASP A 210 -10.57 -3.41 31.92
C ASP A 210 -10.87 -3.42 30.41
N ILE A 211 -10.38 -4.44 29.70
CA ILE A 211 -10.54 -4.54 28.24
C ILE A 211 -12.00 -4.59 27.79
N ALA A 212 -12.89 -5.14 28.65
CA ALA A 212 -14.31 -5.24 28.36
C ALA A 212 -15.02 -3.87 28.26
N TYR A 213 -14.43 -2.82 28.84
CA TYR A 213 -14.97 -1.46 28.85
C TYR A 213 -14.42 -0.58 27.75
N VAL A 214 -13.45 -1.08 26.96
CA VAL A 214 -12.84 -0.33 25.87
C VAL A 214 -13.53 -0.65 24.56
N ILE A 215 -14.20 0.34 23.99
CA ILE A 215 -14.95 0.19 22.72
C ILE A 215 -14.41 1.19 21.70
N LYS A 216 -14.37 0.78 20.42
CA LYS A 216 -13.93 1.62 19.32
C LYS A 216 -14.79 2.90 19.23
N GLY A 217 -14.12 4.06 19.18
CA GLY A 217 -14.77 5.37 19.06
C GLY A 217 -14.96 6.11 20.40
N GLN A 218 -14.54 5.53 21.52
CA GLN A 218 -14.53 6.24 22.80
C GLN A 218 -13.52 7.39 22.81
N LYS A 219 -13.80 8.43 23.58
CA LYS A 219 -12.91 9.56 23.81
C LYS A 219 -11.77 9.15 24.74
N ALA A 220 -10.53 9.31 24.28
CA ALA A 220 -9.34 9.12 25.10
C ALA A 220 -8.70 10.45 25.48
N ILE A 221 -8.25 10.57 26.72
CA ILE A 221 -7.51 11.72 27.23
C ILE A 221 -6.06 11.27 27.42
N VAL A 222 -5.15 11.92 26.72
CA VAL A 222 -3.72 11.60 26.76
C VAL A 222 -2.99 12.66 27.56
N GLN A 223 -2.21 12.22 28.55
CA GLN A 223 -1.30 13.08 29.31
C GLN A 223 0.14 12.74 28.92
N LEU A 224 0.84 13.69 28.31
CA LEU A 224 2.24 13.53 27.90
C LEU A 224 3.17 13.99 29.03
N SER A 225 4.18 13.17 29.34
CA SER A 225 5.24 13.58 30.26
C SER A 225 6.16 14.61 29.58
N ALA A 226 6.55 15.65 30.30
CA ALA A 226 7.37 16.78 29.80
C ALA A 226 8.71 16.35 29.17
N SER A 227 9.24 15.18 29.52
CA SER A 227 10.47 14.65 28.95
C SER A 227 10.38 14.29 27.46
N ILE A 228 9.17 14.10 26.93
CA ILE A 228 8.95 13.74 25.51
C ILE A 228 8.99 14.98 24.61
N LEU A 229 8.60 16.14 25.15
CA LEU A 229 8.60 17.40 24.39
C LEU A 229 10.01 17.86 24.00
N GLN A 230 11.02 17.45 24.73
CA GLN A 230 12.42 17.81 24.47
C GLN A 230 13.02 17.09 23.23
N TYR A 231 12.43 15.95 22.82
CA TYR A 231 12.82 15.20 21.60
C TYR A 231 12.06 15.63 20.33
N MET A 232 10.96 16.37 20.47
CA MET A 232 10.17 16.82 19.33
C MET A 232 10.59 18.18 18.74
N GLY A 233 11.61 18.83 19.29
CA GLY A 233 12.24 20.01 18.67
C GLY A 233 11.30 21.22 18.54
N VAL A 234 10.52 21.53 19.57
CA VAL A 234 9.80 22.80 19.72
C VAL A 234 10.60 23.76 20.58
#